data_cf47882f438e0c83bbf4d250e1548b3b
#
_entry.id   cf47882f438e0c83bbf4d250e1548b3b
#
_cell.length_a   1.000
_cell.length_b   1.000
_cell.length_c   1.000
_cell.angle_alpha   90.00
_cell.angle_beta   90.00
_cell.angle_gamma   90.00
#
_symmetry.space_group_name_H-M   'P 1'
#
loop_
_entity.id
_entity.type
_entity.pdbx_description
1 polymer ?
#
loop_
_entity_poly.entity_id
_entity_poly.type
_entity_poly.pdbx_seq_one_letter_code
_entity_poly.pdbx_strand_id
1 'polypeptide(L)'
;MKKNLLFVALLLAMSLSASAQYKGFSFGFKLGPNFDWVGSKTGAAINQGTKTGFDVGVVAEYYFAENYAIVTGVSVDFLKGQYNFEDMRNISAIDTITDYQLGTVGRQFKTTVYEIPLMLKMVTPQLGNLPLRAYAQVGGAFGYTQRVKVMDTFTLGDINDTDFRATKGEYNPFHASLRIGAGAEYTLLETTRVFAGLYFSHDFLNSISRGGLVSSNYEKYYGGDKELGEREFKLNVLQNRIGIEFGIFF
;
A
#
# COMPACT_ATOMS: atom_id res chain seq x y z
N MET A 1 21.37 10.72 -16.61
CA MET A 1 20.01 11.24 -16.88
C MET A 1 19.09 11.23 -15.66
N LYS A 2 18.98 10.15 -14.87
CA LYS A 2 18.05 10.06 -13.71
C LYS A 2 18.34 11.07 -12.58
N LYS A 3 19.61 11.41 -12.29
CA LYS A 3 19.99 12.39 -11.26
C LYS A 3 19.59 13.82 -11.63
N ASN A 4 19.61 14.17 -12.91
CA ASN A 4 19.25 15.49 -13.38
C ASN A 4 17.72 15.71 -13.37
N LEU A 5 16.93 14.63 -13.56
CA LEU A 5 15.47 14.69 -13.49
C LEU A 5 15.01 15.02 -12.06
N LEU A 6 15.66 14.43 -11.06
CA LEU A 6 15.38 14.67 -9.65
C LEU A 6 15.71 16.09 -9.23
N PHE A 7 16.81 16.65 -9.76
CA PHE A 7 17.22 18.03 -9.52
C PHE A 7 16.28 19.04 -10.19
N VAL A 8 15.83 18.76 -11.40
CA VAL A 8 14.82 19.57 -12.11
C VAL A 8 13.47 19.51 -11.41
N ALA A 9 13.04 18.35 -10.91
CA ALA A 9 11.82 18.22 -10.12
C ALA A 9 11.90 19.00 -8.81
N LEU A 10 13.05 18.99 -8.15
CA LEU A 10 13.30 19.78 -6.93
C LEU A 10 13.29 21.29 -7.20
N LEU A 11 13.91 21.74 -8.30
CA LEU A 11 13.90 23.14 -8.73
C LEU A 11 12.50 23.61 -9.14
N LEU A 12 11.70 22.75 -9.82
CA LEU A 12 10.30 23.02 -10.12
C LEU A 12 9.46 23.13 -8.84
N ALA A 13 9.67 22.25 -7.87
CA ALA A 13 9.00 22.33 -6.57
C ALA A 13 9.35 23.63 -5.81
N MET A 14 10.61 24.05 -5.87
CA MET A 14 11.05 25.31 -5.25
C MET A 14 10.52 26.56 -5.98
N SER A 15 10.36 26.53 -7.31
CA SER A 15 9.78 27.63 -8.08
C SER A 15 8.27 27.79 -7.86
N LEU A 16 7.57 26.73 -7.57
CA LEU A 16 6.16 26.76 -7.21
C LEU A 16 5.91 27.39 -5.83
N SER A 17 6.89 27.30 -4.91
CA SER A 17 6.82 27.93 -3.59
C SER A 17 6.83 29.47 -3.67
N ALA A 18 7.47 30.05 -4.71
CA ALA A 18 7.53 31.50 -4.91
C ALA A 18 6.19 32.11 -5.38
N SER A 19 5.28 31.31 -5.91
CA SER A 19 3.96 31.75 -6.38
C SER A 19 2.84 31.54 -5.33
N ALA A 20 3.16 30.95 -4.19
CA ALA A 20 2.20 30.55 -3.14
C ALA A 20 1.73 31.72 -2.24
N GLN A 21 1.86 32.96 -2.68
CA GLN A 21 1.21 34.12 -2.03
C GLN A 21 -0.31 34.16 -2.20
N TYR A 22 -0.90 33.15 -2.87
CA TYR A 22 -2.35 32.99 -2.92
C TYR A 22 -2.82 32.36 -1.62
N LYS A 23 -3.55 33.11 -0.81
CA LYS A 23 -4.26 32.62 0.38
C LYS A 23 -5.10 31.40 0.00
N GLY A 24 -4.63 30.20 0.27
CA GLY A 24 -5.38 28.98 0.00
C GLY A 24 -4.54 27.78 -0.46
N PHE A 25 -3.34 27.98 -0.95
CA PHE A 25 -2.50 26.90 -1.45
C PHE A 25 -1.24 26.72 -0.61
N SER A 26 -0.93 25.48 -0.22
CA SER A 26 0.28 25.13 0.53
C SER A 26 0.89 23.87 -0.05
N PHE A 27 2.21 23.82 -0.07
CA PHE A 27 2.99 22.64 -0.41
C PHE A 27 3.74 22.12 0.79
N GLY A 28 3.99 20.82 0.80
CA GLY A 28 4.73 20.23 1.90
C GLY A 28 5.37 18.90 1.55
N PHE A 29 6.08 18.40 2.52
CA PHE A 29 6.64 17.05 2.52
C PHE A 29 6.03 16.25 3.64
N LYS A 30 5.83 14.95 3.38
CA LYS A 30 5.38 14.00 4.39
C LYS A 30 6.25 12.76 4.39
N LEU A 31 6.32 12.12 5.55
CA LEU A 31 6.93 10.83 5.73
C LEU A 31 6.30 10.13 6.93
N GLY A 32 6.36 8.80 6.96
CA GLY A 32 5.88 8.07 8.11
C GLY A 32 6.00 6.56 8.01
N PRO A 33 6.04 5.88 9.15
CA PRO A 33 5.91 4.43 9.18
C PRO A 33 4.45 4.03 8.95
N ASN A 34 4.27 2.91 8.28
CA ASN A 34 2.98 2.25 8.15
C ASN A 34 3.04 0.80 8.64
N PHE A 35 1.89 0.28 9.04
CA PHE A 35 1.69 -1.08 9.53
C PHE A 35 0.68 -1.73 8.60
N ASP A 36 1.19 -2.67 7.78
CA ASP A 36 0.46 -3.30 6.70
C ASP A 36 0.00 -4.69 7.10
N TRP A 37 -1.22 -5.05 6.75
CA TRP A 37 -1.72 -6.42 6.86
C TRP A 37 -2.62 -6.77 5.68
N VAL A 38 -2.78 -8.07 5.46
CA VAL A 38 -3.56 -8.62 4.36
C VAL A 38 -4.96 -8.96 4.83
N GLY A 39 -5.97 -8.53 4.07
CA GLY A 39 -7.34 -9.03 4.16
C GLY A 39 -7.66 -9.96 3.00
N SER A 40 -8.54 -10.92 3.21
CA SER A 40 -9.04 -11.80 2.16
C SER A 40 -10.55 -11.86 2.19
N LYS A 41 -11.20 -11.73 1.01
CA LYS A 41 -12.66 -11.89 0.90
C LYS A 41 -13.07 -13.35 0.72
N THR A 42 -12.16 -14.20 0.26
CA THR A 42 -12.46 -15.59 -0.09
C THR A 42 -12.07 -16.60 1.00
N GLY A 43 -11.37 -16.15 2.05
CA GLY A 43 -10.83 -17.03 3.08
C GLY A 43 -9.64 -17.88 2.62
N ALA A 44 -9.33 -17.91 1.32
CA ALA A 44 -8.23 -18.71 0.78
C ALA A 44 -6.84 -18.15 1.16
N ALA A 45 -6.72 -16.87 1.45
CA ALA A 45 -5.50 -16.26 1.97
C ALA A 45 -5.68 -15.94 3.46
N ILE A 46 -4.86 -16.56 4.30
CA ILE A 46 -4.88 -16.38 5.75
C ILE A 46 -3.79 -15.41 6.13
N ASN A 47 -4.17 -14.27 6.72
CA ASN A 47 -3.22 -13.27 7.19
C ASN A 47 -2.27 -13.85 8.25
N GLN A 48 -0.97 -13.61 8.10
CA GLN A 48 0.07 -14.06 9.01
C GLN A 48 0.67 -12.91 9.85
N GLY A 49 -0.14 -11.87 10.08
CA GLY A 49 0.20 -10.74 10.94
C GLY A 49 0.55 -9.47 10.17
N THR A 50 0.98 -8.49 10.93
CA THR A 50 1.28 -7.14 10.45
C THR A 50 2.75 -6.98 10.11
N LYS A 51 3.06 -6.25 9.04
CA LYS A 51 4.43 -5.88 8.64
C LYS A 51 4.59 -4.37 8.65
N THR A 52 5.77 -3.91 9.02
CA THR A 52 6.09 -2.48 9.01
C THR A 52 6.62 -2.06 7.65
N GLY A 53 5.98 -1.06 7.06
CA GLY A 53 6.38 -0.34 5.87
C GLY A 53 6.80 1.10 6.19
N PHE A 54 6.90 1.91 5.15
CA PHE A 54 7.25 3.32 5.24
C PHE A 54 6.73 4.06 4.01
N ASP A 55 6.27 5.29 4.18
CA ASP A 55 5.91 6.17 3.08
C ASP A 55 6.68 7.50 3.14
N VAL A 56 6.90 8.09 1.97
CA VAL A 56 7.49 9.40 1.80
C VAL A 56 6.89 10.08 0.58
N GLY A 57 6.62 11.37 0.67
CA GLY A 57 5.99 12.07 -0.44
C GLY A 57 5.97 13.56 -0.32
N VAL A 58 5.46 14.17 -1.38
CA VAL A 58 5.06 15.57 -1.43
C VAL A 58 3.57 15.66 -1.26
N VAL A 59 3.11 16.70 -0.59
CA VAL A 59 1.70 16.96 -0.32
C VAL A 59 1.37 18.39 -0.71
N ALA A 60 0.20 18.60 -1.24
CA ALA A 60 -0.34 19.91 -1.60
C ALA A 60 -1.74 20.04 -1.00
N GLU A 61 -2.04 21.19 -0.46
CA GLU A 61 -3.35 21.55 0.08
C GLU A 61 -3.89 22.78 -0.63
N TYR A 62 -5.18 22.75 -0.93
CA TYR A 62 -5.92 23.89 -1.43
C TYR A 62 -7.13 24.15 -0.53
N TYR A 63 -7.09 25.24 0.24
CA TYR A 63 -8.19 25.69 1.07
C TYR A 63 -9.21 26.44 0.20
N PHE A 64 -10.37 25.84 -0.02
CA PHE A 64 -11.49 26.46 -0.72
C PHE A 64 -12.49 27.13 0.25
N ALA A 65 -12.36 26.84 1.55
CA ALA A 65 -13.08 27.50 2.61
C ALA A 65 -12.17 27.59 3.86
N GLU A 66 -12.53 28.37 4.84
CA GLU A 66 -11.73 28.62 6.04
C GLU A 66 -11.27 27.34 6.78
N ASN A 67 -12.17 26.35 6.83
CA ASN A 67 -11.97 25.08 7.55
C ASN A 67 -11.94 23.86 6.66
N TYR A 68 -11.94 24.02 5.33
CA TYR A 68 -11.99 22.92 4.37
C TYR A 68 -10.92 23.05 3.31
N ALA A 69 -10.20 21.97 3.08
CA ALA A 69 -9.18 21.88 2.04
C ALA A 69 -9.31 20.59 1.23
N ILE A 70 -8.88 20.67 -0.02
CA ILE A 70 -8.56 19.48 -0.81
C ILE A 70 -7.07 19.22 -0.63
N VAL A 71 -6.73 17.97 -0.30
CA VAL A 71 -5.35 17.51 -0.16
C VAL A 71 -5.06 16.51 -1.25
N THR A 72 -3.96 16.72 -1.95
CA THR A 72 -3.42 15.81 -2.94
C THR A 72 -1.90 15.75 -2.84
N GLY A 73 -1.26 14.98 -3.71
CA GLY A 73 0.19 14.86 -3.70
C GLY A 73 0.67 13.64 -4.46
N VAL A 74 1.93 13.30 -4.23
CA VAL A 74 2.52 12.06 -4.72
C VAL A 74 3.36 11.45 -3.61
N SER A 75 3.13 10.18 -3.32
CA SER A 75 3.95 9.43 -2.37
C SER A 75 4.57 8.19 -3.00
N VAL A 76 5.63 7.73 -2.38
CA VAL A 76 6.26 6.43 -2.62
C VAL A 76 6.06 5.61 -1.36
N ASP A 77 5.26 4.56 -1.49
CA ASP A 77 4.89 3.70 -0.38
C ASP A 77 5.63 2.37 -0.49
N PHE A 78 6.36 2.02 0.55
CA PHE A 78 7.08 0.75 0.68
C PHE A 78 6.25 -0.19 1.55
N LEU A 79 5.39 -0.95 0.91
CA LEU A 79 4.41 -1.81 1.56
C LEU A 79 4.97 -3.22 1.72
N LYS A 80 4.53 -3.89 2.77
CA LYS A 80 4.87 -5.28 3.04
C LYS A 80 3.64 -6.05 3.49
N GLY A 81 3.61 -7.33 3.22
CA GLY A 81 2.55 -8.19 3.71
C GLY A 81 2.99 -9.64 3.78
N GLN A 82 2.22 -10.42 4.51
CA GLN A 82 2.41 -11.86 4.59
C GLN A 82 1.07 -12.58 4.73
N TYR A 83 0.95 -13.70 4.05
CA TYR A 83 -0.22 -14.55 4.12
C TYR A 83 0.12 -15.98 3.76
N ASN A 84 -0.66 -16.92 4.26
CA ASN A 84 -0.59 -18.31 3.88
C ASN A 84 -1.75 -18.66 2.95
N PHE A 85 -1.49 -19.58 2.04
CA PHE A 85 -2.50 -20.22 1.18
C PHE A 85 -2.09 -21.67 0.88
N GLU A 86 -3.03 -22.47 0.44
CA GLU A 86 -2.76 -23.84 0.02
C GLU A 86 -2.35 -23.86 -1.46
N ASP A 87 -1.33 -24.63 -1.80
CA ASP A 87 -0.86 -24.83 -3.17
C ASP A 87 -0.35 -26.25 -3.36
N MET A 88 -0.39 -26.73 -4.59
CA MET A 88 0.16 -28.04 -4.94
C MET A 88 1.51 -27.88 -5.60
N ARG A 89 2.51 -28.55 -5.06
CA ARG A 89 3.85 -28.60 -5.66
C ARG A 89 4.29 -30.01 -5.96
N ASN A 90 5.07 -30.13 -7.04
CA ASN A 90 5.77 -31.36 -7.35
C ASN A 90 7.00 -31.47 -6.44
N ILE A 91 6.98 -32.46 -5.56
CA ILE A 91 8.09 -32.73 -4.63
C ILE A 91 9.13 -33.72 -5.19
N SER A 92 8.98 -34.17 -6.45
CA SER A 92 9.87 -35.16 -7.07
C SER A 92 11.33 -34.71 -7.23
N ALA A 93 11.62 -33.41 -7.07
CA ALA A 93 13.00 -32.93 -6.98
C ALA A 93 13.67 -33.25 -5.64
N ILE A 94 12.87 -33.67 -4.64
CA ILE A 94 13.32 -33.95 -3.27
C ILE A 94 13.23 -35.45 -2.99
N ASP A 95 12.30 -36.14 -3.66
CA ASP A 95 12.12 -37.61 -3.56
C ASP A 95 11.83 -38.20 -4.96
N THR A 96 12.17 -39.46 -5.16
CA THR A 96 12.15 -40.15 -6.46
C THR A 96 10.71 -40.43 -7.01
N ILE A 97 9.70 -39.92 -6.33
CA ILE A 97 8.27 -40.12 -6.69
C ILE A 97 7.72 -38.84 -7.32
N THR A 98 7.25 -38.95 -8.59
CA THR A 98 6.52 -37.89 -9.30
C THR A 98 5.12 -37.71 -8.64
N ASP A 99 5.08 -37.09 -7.49
CA ASP A 99 3.83 -36.87 -6.79
C ASP A 99 3.64 -35.38 -6.49
N TYR A 100 2.47 -34.86 -6.87
CA TYR A 100 2.02 -33.53 -6.50
C TYR A 100 1.29 -33.61 -5.17
N GLN A 101 1.79 -32.90 -4.19
CA GLN A 101 1.17 -32.88 -2.87
C GLN A 101 0.69 -31.47 -2.50
N LEU A 102 -0.48 -31.44 -1.85
CA LEU A 102 -1.05 -30.22 -1.30
C LEU A 102 -0.29 -29.83 -0.03
N GLY A 103 0.26 -28.65 -0.02
CA GLY A 103 0.97 -28.09 1.12
C GLY A 103 0.59 -26.64 1.37
N THR A 104 1.12 -26.08 2.44
CA THR A 104 0.91 -24.68 2.78
C THR A 104 2.05 -23.81 2.24
N VAL A 105 1.70 -22.77 1.51
CA VAL A 105 2.65 -21.74 1.05
C VAL A 105 2.53 -20.52 1.95
N GLY A 106 3.60 -20.19 2.65
CA GLY A 106 3.77 -18.93 3.35
C GLY A 106 4.38 -17.90 2.40
N ARG A 107 3.60 -16.91 1.99
CA ARG A 107 4.05 -15.84 1.10
C ARG A 107 4.33 -14.56 1.86
N GLN A 108 5.54 -14.03 1.72
CA GLN A 108 5.89 -12.68 2.10
C GLN A 108 6.15 -11.85 0.85
N PHE A 109 5.62 -10.63 0.82
CA PHE A 109 5.86 -9.73 -0.30
C PHE A 109 6.29 -8.34 0.16
N LYS A 110 7.08 -7.69 -0.70
CA LYS A 110 7.49 -6.29 -0.57
C LYS A 110 7.13 -5.59 -1.86
N THR A 111 6.36 -4.51 -1.74
CA THR A 111 5.85 -3.76 -2.89
C THR A 111 6.28 -2.31 -2.79
N THR A 112 6.66 -1.72 -3.93
CA THR A 112 6.85 -0.28 -4.05
C THR A 112 5.72 0.27 -4.90
N VAL A 113 4.94 1.18 -4.33
CA VAL A 113 3.77 1.80 -4.97
C VAL A 113 3.99 3.30 -5.06
N TYR A 114 3.69 3.88 -6.22
CA TYR A 114 3.50 5.32 -6.37
C TYR A 114 2.02 5.61 -6.17
N GLU A 115 1.69 6.51 -5.24
CA GLU A 115 0.32 6.78 -4.85
C GLU A 115 0.00 8.28 -4.98
N ILE A 116 -1.18 8.57 -5.48
CA ILE A 116 -1.77 9.91 -5.58
C ILE A 116 -3.02 9.93 -4.72
N PRO A 117 -2.99 10.55 -3.53
CA PRO A 117 -4.18 10.75 -2.70
C PRO A 117 -5.02 11.90 -3.23
N LEU A 118 -6.33 11.80 -3.01
CA LEU A 118 -7.30 12.88 -3.17
C LEU A 118 -8.22 12.88 -1.96
N MET A 119 -8.01 13.82 -1.05
CA MET A 119 -8.65 13.85 0.26
C MET A 119 -9.40 15.16 0.46
N LEU A 120 -10.55 15.07 1.09
CA LEU A 120 -11.20 16.21 1.72
C LEU A 120 -10.71 16.31 3.16
N LYS A 121 -10.13 17.45 3.51
CA LYS A 121 -9.63 17.75 4.86
C LYS A 121 -10.52 18.80 5.52
N MET A 122 -10.88 18.53 6.75
CA MET A 122 -11.59 19.44 7.63
C MET A 122 -10.65 19.81 8.79
N VAL A 123 -10.55 21.11 9.08
CA VAL A 123 -9.64 21.63 10.08
C VAL A 123 -10.43 22.46 11.09
N THR A 124 -10.12 22.30 12.38
CA THR A 124 -10.74 23.12 13.42
C THR A 124 -10.18 24.55 13.40
N PRO A 125 -10.88 25.52 13.97
CA PRO A 125 -10.23 26.76 14.42
C PRO A 125 -9.06 26.46 15.37
N GLN A 126 -8.24 27.47 15.66
CA GLN A 126 -7.16 27.34 16.64
C GLN A 126 -7.68 26.90 18.01
N LEU A 127 -6.98 25.99 18.63
CA LEU A 127 -7.35 25.45 19.95
C LEU A 127 -6.83 26.38 21.06
N GLY A 128 -7.70 27.26 21.54
CA GLY A 128 -7.37 28.26 22.56
C GLY A 128 -6.32 29.28 22.05
N ASN A 129 -5.32 29.55 22.87
CA ASN A 129 -4.24 30.51 22.54
C ASN A 129 -3.03 29.85 21.84
N LEU A 130 -3.11 28.54 21.56
CA LEU A 130 -2.03 27.81 20.88
C LEU A 130 -2.25 27.87 19.36
N PRO A 131 -1.19 28.03 18.56
CA PRO A 131 -1.26 27.95 17.11
C PRO A 131 -1.41 26.50 16.63
N LEU A 132 -2.26 25.74 17.29
CA LEU A 132 -2.56 24.33 17.09
C LEU A 132 -3.97 24.17 16.54
N ARG A 133 -4.13 23.37 15.49
CA ARG A 133 -5.41 23.02 14.86
C ARG A 133 -5.51 21.51 14.77
N ALA A 134 -6.65 20.95 15.09
CA ALA A 134 -6.92 19.55 14.78
C ALA A 134 -7.48 19.42 13.36
N TYR A 135 -7.21 18.30 12.70
CA TYR A 135 -7.80 18.00 11.40
C TYR A 135 -8.33 16.56 11.32
N ALA A 136 -9.29 16.38 10.45
CA ALA A 136 -9.75 15.08 9.97
C ALA A 136 -9.76 15.10 8.45
N GLN A 137 -9.48 13.96 7.82
CA GLN A 137 -9.46 13.84 6.36
C GLN A 137 -10.08 12.52 5.91
N VAL A 138 -10.77 12.55 4.78
CA VAL A 138 -11.38 11.39 4.15
C VAL A 138 -11.27 11.51 2.64
N GLY A 139 -11.02 10.40 1.96
CA GLY A 139 -10.93 10.41 0.50
C GLY A 139 -10.44 9.09 -0.04
N GLY A 140 -9.95 9.12 -1.27
CA GLY A 140 -9.37 7.99 -1.96
C GLY A 140 -7.91 8.20 -2.27
N ALA A 141 -7.22 7.11 -2.56
CA ALA A 141 -5.89 7.15 -3.14
C ALA A 141 -5.80 6.17 -4.30
N PHE A 142 -5.10 6.59 -5.36
CA PHE A 142 -4.86 5.78 -6.54
C PHE A 142 -3.37 5.51 -6.65
N GLY A 143 -3.00 4.26 -6.87
CA GLY A 143 -1.61 3.86 -6.90
C GLY A 143 -1.25 3.01 -8.11
N TYR A 144 0.04 3.07 -8.43
CA TYR A 144 0.69 2.23 -9.42
C TYR A 144 1.82 1.43 -8.78
N THR A 145 1.70 0.11 -8.86
CA THR A 145 2.69 -0.83 -8.35
C THR A 145 3.89 -0.90 -9.31
N GLN A 146 5.02 -0.35 -8.89
CA GLN A 146 6.24 -0.37 -9.69
C GLN A 146 6.98 -1.71 -9.60
N ARG A 147 7.10 -2.24 -8.38
CA ARG A 147 7.91 -3.42 -8.09
C ARG A 147 7.25 -4.29 -7.05
N VAL A 148 7.28 -5.59 -7.28
CA VAL A 148 6.90 -6.60 -6.30
C VAL A 148 8.04 -7.60 -6.16
N LYS A 149 8.43 -7.89 -4.93
CA LYS A 149 9.34 -8.98 -4.57
C LYS A 149 8.60 -9.93 -3.67
N VAL A 150 8.67 -11.20 -3.99
CA VAL A 150 7.96 -12.26 -3.28
C VAL A 150 8.97 -13.27 -2.75
N MET A 151 8.73 -13.76 -1.57
CA MET A 151 9.40 -14.90 -0.96
C MET A 151 8.30 -15.89 -0.57
N ASP A 152 8.31 -17.05 -1.20
CA ASP A 152 7.39 -18.15 -0.92
C ASP A 152 8.15 -19.23 -0.15
N THR A 153 7.56 -19.70 0.93
CA THR A 153 8.04 -20.88 1.68
C THR A 153 6.95 -21.93 1.62
N PHE A 154 7.23 -23.01 0.90
CA PHE A 154 6.34 -24.18 0.84
C PHE A 154 6.66 -25.11 1.99
N THR A 155 5.63 -25.54 2.73
CA THR A 155 5.77 -26.43 3.88
C THR A 155 4.84 -27.62 3.70
N LEU A 156 5.40 -28.84 3.80
CA LEU A 156 4.69 -30.10 3.81
C LEU A 156 5.38 -31.06 4.78
N GLY A 157 4.81 -31.27 5.98
CA GLY A 157 5.48 -32.01 7.04
C GLY A 157 6.83 -31.40 7.39
N ASP A 158 7.91 -32.17 7.26
CA ASP A 158 9.29 -31.73 7.50
C ASP A 158 9.95 -31.06 6.29
N ILE A 159 9.27 -31.03 5.13
CA ILE A 159 9.79 -30.43 3.90
C ILE A 159 9.53 -28.93 3.91
N ASN A 160 10.60 -28.14 3.80
CA ASN A 160 10.54 -26.69 3.66
C ASN A 160 11.38 -26.28 2.44
N ASP A 161 10.72 -25.70 1.45
CA ASP A 161 11.36 -25.15 0.25
C ASP A 161 11.08 -23.64 0.16
N THR A 162 12.11 -22.86 -0.10
CA THR A 162 12.01 -21.39 -0.15
C THR A 162 12.46 -20.87 -1.50
N ASP A 163 11.59 -20.15 -2.18
CA ASP A 163 11.83 -19.51 -3.47
C ASP A 163 11.76 -17.98 -3.36
N PHE A 164 12.73 -17.31 -3.99
CA PHE A 164 12.80 -15.84 -4.08
C PHE A 164 12.61 -15.40 -5.52
N ARG A 165 11.56 -14.65 -5.79
CA ARG A 165 11.31 -14.16 -7.13
C ARG A 165 10.83 -12.71 -7.17
N ALA A 166 11.13 -12.04 -8.29
CA ALA A 166 10.54 -10.74 -8.62
C ALA A 166 9.45 -10.99 -9.67
N THR A 167 8.19 -10.80 -9.29
CA THR A 167 7.07 -11.06 -10.20
C THR A 167 6.21 -9.81 -10.36
N LYS A 168 6.02 -9.37 -11.60
CA LYS A 168 5.06 -8.31 -11.94
C LYS A 168 3.72 -8.89 -12.41
N GLY A 169 3.73 -10.07 -13.03
CA GLY A 169 2.54 -10.65 -13.69
C GLY A 169 1.48 -11.17 -12.73
N GLU A 170 1.88 -11.52 -11.51
CA GLU A 170 0.96 -12.06 -10.50
C GLU A 170 0.22 -10.97 -9.71
N TYR A 171 0.69 -9.72 -9.81
CA TYR A 171 0.12 -8.59 -9.05
C TYR A 171 -0.54 -7.58 -9.96
N ASN A 172 -1.66 -7.05 -9.49
CA ASN A 172 -2.34 -5.96 -10.17
C ASN A 172 -1.45 -4.71 -10.14
N PRO A 173 -1.14 -4.10 -11.30
CA PRO A 173 -0.34 -2.89 -11.33
C PRO A 173 -1.05 -1.66 -10.75
N PHE A 174 -2.38 -1.68 -10.70
CA PHE A 174 -3.17 -0.56 -10.19
C PHE A 174 -3.82 -0.93 -8.87
N HIS A 175 -3.81 0.00 -7.95
CA HIS A 175 -4.58 -0.09 -6.73
C HIS A 175 -5.41 1.16 -6.49
N ALA A 176 -6.51 1.01 -5.76
CA ALA A 176 -7.34 2.10 -5.30
C ALA A 176 -7.79 1.80 -3.88
N SER A 177 -7.70 2.79 -3.02
CA SER A 177 -8.01 2.66 -1.60
C SER A 177 -8.91 3.77 -1.10
N LEU A 178 -9.69 3.48 -0.07
CA LEU A 178 -10.30 4.47 0.82
C LEU A 178 -9.29 4.81 1.90
N ARG A 179 -9.13 6.10 2.17
CA ARG A 179 -8.28 6.59 3.25
C ARG A 179 -9.07 7.52 4.17
N ILE A 180 -8.93 7.30 5.46
CA ILE A 180 -9.43 8.20 6.50
C ILE A 180 -8.27 8.51 7.43
N GLY A 181 -8.22 9.73 7.95
CA GLY A 181 -7.14 10.15 8.83
C GLY A 181 -7.56 11.29 9.75
N ALA A 182 -6.79 11.46 10.80
CA ALA A 182 -6.93 12.57 11.72
C ALA A 182 -5.58 12.92 12.33
N GLY A 183 -5.41 14.17 12.72
CA GLY A 183 -4.16 14.64 13.29
C GLY A 183 -4.24 16.07 13.79
N ALA A 184 -3.06 16.65 13.97
CA ALA A 184 -2.92 18.02 14.39
C ALA A 184 -1.85 18.75 13.56
N GLU A 185 -2.05 20.04 13.39
CA GLU A 185 -1.13 20.96 12.75
C GLU A 185 -0.71 22.05 13.73
N TYR A 186 0.55 22.34 13.77
CA TYR A 186 1.12 23.42 14.55
C TYR A 186 1.76 24.45 13.63
N THR A 187 1.31 25.69 13.71
CA THR A 187 1.87 26.81 12.91
C THR A 187 3.12 27.31 13.59
N LEU A 188 4.27 27.15 12.93
CA LEU A 188 5.57 27.65 13.39
C LEU A 188 5.79 29.11 13.01
N LEU A 189 5.47 29.44 11.76
CA LEU A 189 5.57 30.76 11.16
C LEU A 189 4.30 31.02 10.33
N GLU A 190 4.10 32.26 9.87
CA GLU A 190 2.89 32.66 9.14
C GLU A 190 2.49 31.69 8.01
N THR A 191 3.47 31.09 7.32
CA THR A 191 3.24 30.17 6.19
C THR A 191 3.65 28.74 6.51
N THR A 192 4.49 28.52 7.53
CA THR A 192 5.07 27.20 7.82
C THR A 192 4.31 26.50 8.92
N ARG A 193 3.79 25.31 8.59
CA ARG A 193 3.04 24.44 9.53
C ARG A 193 3.69 23.06 9.56
N VAL A 194 3.87 22.50 10.74
CA VAL A 194 4.19 21.08 10.92
C VAL A 194 2.93 20.34 11.25
N PHE A 195 2.83 19.10 10.81
CA PHE A 195 1.69 18.26 11.13
C PHE A 195 2.12 16.86 11.55
N ALA A 196 1.28 16.24 12.37
CA ALA A 196 1.37 14.84 12.73
C ALA A 196 -0.04 14.24 12.74
N GLY A 197 -0.17 13.02 12.23
CA GLY A 197 -1.47 12.36 12.13
C GLY A 197 -1.38 10.87 12.05
N LEU A 198 -2.56 10.25 12.16
CA LEU A 198 -2.79 8.84 11.92
C LEU A 198 -3.72 8.69 10.74
N TYR A 199 -3.50 7.68 9.93
CA TYR A 199 -4.44 7.32 8.87
C TYR A 199 -4.67 5.82 8.81
N PHE A 200 -5.86 5.45 8.37
CA PHE A 200 -6.22 4.10 7.96
C PHE A 200 -6.50 4.10 6.46
N SER A 201 -6.00 3.08 5.76
CA SER A 201 -6.24 2.86 4.33
C SER A 201 -6.69 1.44 4.08
N HIS A 202 -7.74 1.29 3.28
CA HIS A 202 -8.32 0.01 2.87
C HIS A 202 -8.39 -0.08 1.35
N ASP A 203 -7.74 -1.06 0.76
CA ASP A 203 -7.76 -1.26 -0.69
C ASP A 203 -9.07 -1.90 -1.15
N PHE A 204 -9.61 -1.43 -2.28
CA PHE A 204 -10.80 -2.00 -2.92
C PHE A 204 -10.45 -3.03 -3.98
N LEU A 205 -9.31 -2.84 -4.64
CA LEU A 205 -8.88 -3.69 -5.73
C LEU A 205 -8.08 -4.86 -5.19
N ASN A 206 -8.31 -6.04 -5.78
CA ASN A 206 -7.48 -7.20 -5.48
C ASN A 206 -6.04 -6.94 -5.89
N SER A 207 -5.11 -7.08 -4.95
CA SER A 207 -3.68 -6.91 -5.22
C SER A 207 -3.11 -7.99 -6.13
N ILE A 208 -3.81 -9.11 -6.30
CA ILE A 208 -3.42 -10.22 -7.17
C ILE A 208 -4.19 -10.13 -8.49
N SER A 209 -3.49 -10.24 -9.62
CA SER A 209 -4.12 -10.23 -10.94
C SER A 209 -4.88 -11.54 -11.21
N ARG A 210 -5.92 -11.46 -12.05
CA ARG A 210 -6.67 -12.64 -12.51
C ARG A 210 -5.70 -13.57 -13.26
N GLY A 211 -5.41 -14.73 -12.72
CA GLY A 211 -4.51 -15.74 -13.31
C GLY A 211 -3.21 -15.95 -12.55
N GLY A 212 -2.94 -15.16 -11.51
CA GLY A 212 -1.66 -15.23 -10.80
C GLY A 212 -1.49 -16.38 -9.84
N LEU A 213 -2.52 -17.13 -9.44
CA LEU A 213 -2.36 -18.12 -8.36
C LEU A 213 -3.43 -19.22 -8.34
N VAL A 214 -3.96 -19.63 -9.46
CA VAL A 214 -4.38 -21.01 -9.55
C VAL A 214 -3.12 -21.76 -9.99
N SER A 215 -2.58 -22.62 -9.14
CA SER A 215 -1.54 -23.52 -9.56
C SER A 215 -2.07 -24.23 -10.81
N SER A 216 -1.43 -24.06 -11.95
CA SER A 216 -1.77 -24.75 -13.19
C SER A 216 -1.74 -26.27 -12.98
N ASN A 217 -1.12 -26.71 -11.91
CA ASN A 217 -1.02 -28.09 -11.47
C ASN A 217 -2.26 -28.56 -10.74
N TYR A 218 -2.93 -27.71 -9.97
CA TYR A 218 -4.19 -28.07 -9.30
C TYR A 218 -5.29 -28.36 -10.33
N GLU A 219 -5.45 -27.48 -11.31
CA GLU A 219 -6.39 -27.65 -12.41
C GLU A 219 -6.08 -28.90 -13.26
N LYS A 220 -4.79 -29.20 -13.46
CA LYS A 220 -4.34 -30.37 -14.22
C LYS A 220 -4.60 -31.71 -13.48
N TYR A 221 -4.48 -31.75 -12.16
CA TYR A 221 -4.60 -32.99 -11.38
C TYR A 221 -6.01 -33.25 -10.84
N TYR A 222 -6.78 -32.20 -10.54
CA TYR A 222 -8.12 -32.31 -9.97
C TYR A 222 -9.23 -31.85 -10.91
N GLY A 223 -8.90 -31.35 -12.09
CA GLY A 223 -9.85 -30.88 -13.11
C GLY A 223 -10.81 -31.98 -13.65
N GLY A 224 -10.58 -33.27 -13.28
CA GLY A 224 -11.50 -34.39 -13.54
C GLY A 224 -12.50 -34.65 -12.41
N ASP A 225 -12.26 -34.09 -11.23
CA ASP A 225 -13.15 -34.26 -10.08
C ASP A 225 -13.90 -32.94 -9.84
N LYS A 226 -15.18 -32.91 -10.27
CA LYS A 226 -15.99 -31.68 -10.24
C LYS A 226 -16.17 -31.13 -8.82
N GLU A 227 -16.12 -31.93 -7.79
CA GLU A 227 -16.23 -31.48 -6.39
C GLU A 227 -14.96 -30.74 -5.91
N LEU A 228 -13.79 -31.10 -6.44
CA LEU A 228 -12.51 -30.47 -6.12
C LEU A 228 -12.14 -29.39 -7.16
N GLY A 229 -12.50 -29.57 -8.43
CA GLY A 229 -12.21 -28.62 -9.53
C GLY A 229 -13.06 -27.37 -9.51
N GLU A 230 -14.25 -27.37 -8.93
CA GLU A 230 -15.11 -26.19 -8.78
C GLU A 230 -14.73 -25.28 -7.59
N ARG A 231 -13.82 -25.70 -6.74
CA ARG A 231 -13.18 -24.75 -5.80
C ARG A 231 -12.22 -23.87 -6.58
N GLU A 232 -12.75 -22.87 -7.29
CA GLU A 232 -11.97 -21.78 -7.79
C GLU A 232 -11.25 -21.13 -6.60
N PHE A 233 -9.98 -21.47 -6.39
CA PHE A 233 -9.11 -20.80 -5.43
C PHE A 233 -8.76 -19.41 -5.96
N LYS A 234 -9.75 -18.55 -6.06
CA LYS A 234 -9.56 -17.13 -6.33
C LYS A 234 -8.95 -16.50 -5.09
N LEU A 235 -7.64 -16.42 -5.06
CA LEU A 235 -6.97 -15.62 -4.06
C LEU A 235 -7.38 -14.15 -4.25
N ASN A 236 -8.14 -13.65 -3.29
CA ASN A 236 -8.48 -12.25 -3.20
C ASN A 236 -7.72 -11.65 -2.02
N VAL A 237 -6.69 -10.89 -2.32
CA VAL A 237 -5.79 -10.27 -1.35
C VAL A 237 -6.01 -8.77 -1.39
N LEU A 238 -6.54 -8.22 -0.30
CA LEU A 238 -6.70 -6.79 -0.09
C LEU A 238 -5.64 -6.32 0.90
N GLN A 239 -5.05 -5.18 0.64
CA GLN A 239 -4.08 -4.60 1.53
C GLN A 239 -4.74 -3.56 2.42
N ASN A 240 -4.51 -3.67 3.72
CA ASN A 240 -4.94 -2.71 4.72
C ASN A 240 -3.71 -2.14 5.39
N ARG A 241 -3.79 -0.87 5.80
CA ARG A 241 -2.71 -0.24 6.54
C ARG A 241 -3.21 0.78 7.55
N ILE A 242 -2.47 0.91 8.64
CA ILE A 242 -2.51 2.07 9.54
C ILE A 242 -1.14 2.72 9.44
N GLY A 243 -1.11 4.03 9.22
CA GLY A 243 0.14 4.78 9.17
C GLY A 243 0.13 5.95 10.15
N ILE A 244 1.33 6.33 10.55
CA ILE A 244 1.61 7.59 11.24
C ILE A 244 2.24 8.50 10.20
N GLU A 245 1.72 9.68 10.01
CA GLU A 245 2.29 10.65 9.09
C GLU A 245 2.82 11.88 9.84
N PHE A 246 3.98 12.32 9.42
CA PHE A 246 4.59 13.57 9.86
C PHE A 246 4.94 14.40 8.63
N GLY A 247 4.84 15.71 8.75
CA GLY A 247 5.23 16.54 7.63
C GLY A 247 5.29 18.01 7.96
N ILE A 248 5.63 18.78 6.93
CA ILE A 248 5.76 20.22 6.99
C ILE A 248 5.16 20.83 5.72
N PHE A 249 4.38 21.89 5.90
CA PHE A 249 3.85 22.76 4.83
C PHE A 249 4.56 24.09 4.83
N PHE A 250 4.67 24.67 3.62
CA PHE A 250 5.24 25.97 3.37
C PHE A 250 4.23 26.88 2.69
#